data_2de153cac2f90796e654681beccdcdd7
#
_entry.id   2de153cac2f90796e654681beccdcdd7
#
_cell.length_a   1.000
_cell.length_b   1.000
_cell.length_c   1.000
_cell.angle_alpha   90.00
_cell.angle_beta   90.00
_cell.angle_gamma   90.00
#
_symmetry.space_group_name_H-M   'P 1'
#
loop_
_entity.id
_entity.type
_entity.pdbx_description
1 polymer ?
#
loop_
_entity_poly.entity_id
_entity_poly.type
_entity_poly.pdbx_seq_one_letter_code
_entity_poly.pdbx_strand_id
1 'polypeptide(L)'
;KIIENLTQQKSDFFKEDYLNNQIYKLKDSGGNFEAKNYLKGKKILIVGSGESGNKDFRKVERYIKKYKPTVISLNINPYIKNKYIDFYISCFDFRVFFEISEILKKNKPIIMHLKKFKNNLKFIKKEKIINYGLILKDKSFKSYYNHCEIDKPLALTYALAFCKISNPKKISFAFIDGYKDDIRENKYLSKIINKFQKQMNSKINFVTKSILS
;
A
#
# COMPACT_ATOMS: atom_id res chain seq x y z
N LYS A 1 -13.27 27.66 -13.96
CA LYS A 1 -14.38 27.35 -12.99
C LYS A 1 -14.41 25.89 -12.52
N ILE A 2 -14.35 24.86 -13.39
CA ILE A 2 -14.35 23.45 -12.96
C ILE A 2 -13.05 23.09 -12.25
N ILE A 3 -11.91 23.54 -12.76
CA ILE A 3 -10.58 23.32 -12.15
C ILE A 3 -10.45 24.08 -10.83
N GLU A 4 -10.97 25.31 -10.75
CA GLU A 4 -10.98 26.12 -9.53
C GLU A 4 -11.86 25.49 -8.44
N ASN A 5 -13.05 25.00 -8.78
CA ASN A 5 -13.93 24.29 -7.85
C ASN A 5 -13.30 22.98 -7.35
N LEU A 6 -12.61 22.24 -8.21
CA LEU A 6 -11.86 21.04 -7.81
C LEU A 6 -10.66 21.37 -6.90
N THR A 7 -10.02 22.53 -7.13
CA THR A 7 -8.90 22.99 -6.29
C THR A 7 -9.38 23.49 -4.93
N GLN A 8 -10.52 24.17 -4.89
CA GLN A 8 -11.15 24.63 -3.64
C GLN A 8 -11.67 23.45 -2.82
N GLN A 9 -12.40 22.52 -3.41
CA GLN A 9 -12.82 21.27 -2.76
C GLN A 9 -11.63 20.44 -2.25
N LYS A 10 -10.49 20.47 -2.97
CA LYS A 10 -9.25 19.83 -2.52
C LYS A 10 -8.69 20.51 -1.27
N SER A 11 -8.68 21.85 -1.24
CA SER A 11 -8.20 22.63 -0.10
C SER A 11 -9.04 22.39 1.16
N ASP A 12 -10.34 22.35 1.02
CA ASP A 12 -11.28 22.17 2.12
C ASP A 12 -11.21 20.74 2.68
N PHE A 13 -11.10 19.73 1.81
CA PHE A 13 -10.87 18.34 2.20
C PHE A 13 -9.56 18.14 2.98
N PHE A 14 -8.49 18.86 2.62
CA PHE A 14 -7.23 18.83 3.34
C PHE A 14 -7.28 19.50 4.71
N LYS A 15 -8.02 20.62 4.83
CA LYS A 15 -8.09 21.36 6.09
C LYS A 15 -8.91 20.63 7.16
N GLU A 16 -10.07 20.11 6.81
CA GLU A 16 -10.95 19.48 7.78
C GLU A 16 -10.48 18.08 8.20
N ASP A 17 -10.02 17.26 7.25
CA ASP A 17 -9.72 15.85 7.51
C ASP A 17 -8.32 15.62 8.06
N TYR A 18 -7.33 16.37 7.63
CA TYR A 18 -5.94 16.19 8.05
C TYR A 18 -5.65 16.82 9.41
N LEU A 19 -6.26 17.97 9.70
CA LEU A 19 -6.05 18.68 10.97
C LEU A 19 -6.83 18.09 12.14
N ASN A 20 -8.00 17.49 11.90
CA ASN A 20 -8.85 17.00 12.99
C ASN A 20 -8.56 15.58 13.47
N ASN A 21 -7.69 14.80 12.82
CA ASN A 21 -7.34 13.42 13.24
C ASN A 21 -8.55 12.49 13.52
N GLN A 22 -9.77 12.97 13.28
CA GLN A 22 -11.00 12.29 13.69
C GLN A 22 -11.35 11.10 12.80
N ILE A 23 -10.97 11.15 11.53
CA ILE A 23 -11.35 10.15 10.54
C ILE A 23 -10.72 8.78 10.86
N TYR A 24 -9.51 8.78 11.45
CA TYR A 24 -8.82 7.54 11.83
C TYR A 24 -9.07 7.10 13.28
N LYS A 25 -9.76 7.93 14.08
CA LYS A 25 -10.14 7.61 15.47
C LYS A 25 -11.48 6.89 15.60
N LEU A 26 -12.15 6.58 14.50
CA LEU A 26 -13.44 5.91 14.55
C LEU A 26 -13.30 4.52 15.19
N LYS A 27 -14.07 4.27 16.25
CA LYS A 27 -14.12 3.02 17.03
C LYS A 27 -14.34 1.75 16.21
N ASP A 28 -14.65 1.88 14.93
CA ASP A 28 -15.03 0.79 14.04
C ASP A 28 -14.34 0.89 12.67
N SER A 29 -13.02 0.82 12.67
CA SER A 29 -12.14 0.87 11.49
C SER A 29 -11.76 -0.52 10.97
N GLY A 30 -12.41 -1.57 11.45
CA GLY A 30 -12.25 -2.92 10.96
C GLY A 30 -12.71 -3.06 9.49
N GLY A 31 -11.95 -3.80 8.70
CA GLY A 31 -12.39 -4.28 7.39
C GLY A 31 -13.32 -5.50 7.55
N ASN A 32 -13.91 -5.92 6.44
CA ASN A 32 -14.70 -7.16 6.39
C ASN A 32 -13.93 -8.33 5.75
N PHE A 33 -12.64 -8.13 5.43
CA PHE A 33 -11.79 -9.15 4.86
C PHE A 33 -10.86 -9.74 5.91
N GLU A 34 -10.87 -11.07 6.04
CA GLU A 34 -9.97 -11.80 6.92
C GLU A 34 -8.63 -12.08 6.23
N ALA A 35 -7.60 -11.33 6.62
CA ALA A 35 -6.28 -11.41 6.01
C ALA A 35 -5.38 -12.52 6.59
N LYS A 36 -5.77 -13.17 7.69
CA LYS A 36 -4.96 -14.19 8.36
C LYS A 36 -4.61 -15.34 7.41
N ASN A 37 -3.32 -15.57 7.23
CA ASN A 37 -2.78 -16.63 6.36
C ASN A 37 -3.17 -16.51 4.86
N TYR A 38 -3.74 -15.41 4.40
CA TYR A 38 -4.19 -15.25 3.01
C TYR A 38 -3.06 -15.42 1.98
N LEU A 39 -1.84 -15.03 2.33
CA LEU A 39 -0.65 -15.18 1.50
C LEU A 39 0.29 -16.31 1.96
N LYS A 40 -0.18 -17.20 2.85
CA LYS A 40 0.65 -18.27 3.40
C LYS A 40 1.30 -19.11 2.30
N GLY A 41 2.61 -19.33 2.44
CA GLY A 41 3.42 -20.09 1.48
C GLY A 41 3.80 -19.34 0.20
N LYS A 42 3.21 -18.18 -0.10
CA LYS A 42 3.50 -17.41 -1.31
C LYS A 42 4.80 -16.62 -1.18
N LYS A 43 5.51 -16.47 -2.29
CA LYS A 43 6.59 -15.48 -2.45
C LYS A 43 5.95 -14.19 -2.92
N ILE A 44 6.24 -13.08 -2.26
CA ILE A 44 5.64 -11.78 -2.56
C ILE A 44 6.72 -10.86 -3.15
N LEU A 45 6.35 -10.12 -4.18
CA LEU A 45 7.10 -8.97 -4.68
C LEU A 45 6.26 -7.71 -4.50
N ILE A 46 6.69 -6.82 -3.62
CA ILE A 46 6.08 -5.50 -3.48
C ILE A 46 6.81 -4.54 -4.41
N VAL A 47 6.07 -3.89 -5.31
CA VAL A 47 6.62 -2.93 -6.27
C VAL A 47 6.14 -1.52 -5.96
N GLY A 48 7.07 -0.61 -5.83
CA GLY A 48 6.82 0.82 -5.68
C GLY A 48 6.88 1.55 -7.03
N SER A 49 6.91 2.89 -6.96
CA SER A 49 7.01 3.78 -8.11
C SER A 49 8.31 4.62 -8.09
N GLY A 50 9.36 4.14 -7.42
CA GLY A 50 10.63 4.83 -7.33
C GLY A 50 11.34 4.96 -8.69
N GLU A 51 12.22 5.96 -8.81
CA GLU A 51 12.90 6.32 -10.07
C GLU A 51 13.77 5.19 -10.62
N SER A 52 14.25 4.26 -9.79
CA SER A 52 14.96 3.06 -10.24
C SER A 52 14.18 2.26 -11.26
N GLY A 53 12.84 2.40 -11.28
CA GLY A 53 11.97 1.78 -12.27
C GLY A 53 12.30 2.16 -13.71
N ASN A 54 12.75 3.41 -13.96
CA ASN A 54 13.15 3.86 -15.29
C ASN A 54 14.29 3.02 -15.90
N LYS A 55 15.21 2.55 -15.05
CA LYS A 55 16.40 1.78 -15.48
C LYS A 55 16.23 0.28 -15.30
N ASP A 56 15.60 -0.12 -14.21
CA ASP A 56 15.60 -1.52 -13.75
C ASP A 56 14.31 -2.31 -14.09
N PHE A 57 13.33 -1.72 -14.81
CA PHE A 57 12.06 -2.40 -15.09
C PHE A 57 12.24 -3.76 -15.78
N ARG A 58 13.19 -3.87 -16.73
CA ARG A 58 13.48 -5.14 -17.42
C ARG A 58 14.08 -6.20 -16.47
N LYS A 59 14.88 -5.77 -15.49
CA LYS A 59 15.43 -6.65 -14.45
C LYS A 59 14.31 -7.21 -13.58
N VAL A 60 13.36 -6.37 -13.20
CA VAL A 60 12.20 -6.78 -12.39
C VAL A 60 11.25 -7.67 -13.18
N GLU A 61 10.97 -7.39 -14.45
CA GLU A 61 10.18 -8.30 -15.30
C GLU A 61 10.84 -9.68 -15.42
N ARG A 62 12.17 -9.76 -15.60
CA ARG A 62 12.90 -11.03 -15.60
C ARG A 62 12.78 -11.76 -14.26
N TYR A 63 12.87 -11.02 -13.15
CA TYR A 63 12.67 -11.58 -11.82
C TYR A 63 11.26 -12.19 -11.65
N ILE A 64 10.21 -11.46 -12.09
CA ILE A 64 8.83 -11.94 -12.03
C ILE A 64 8.66 -13.23 -12.86
N LYS A 65 9.16 -13.26 -14.09
CA LYS A 65 9.07 -14.43 -14.96
C LYS A 65 9.80 -15.65 -14.38
N LYS A 66 10.98 -15.45 -13.81
CA LYS A 66 11.82 -16.52 -13.24
C LYS A 66 11.25 -17.10 -11.95
N TYR A 67 10.81 -16.24 -11.02
CA TYR A 67 10.45 -16.66 -9.66
C TYR A 67 8.95 -16.75 -9.43
N LYS A 68 8.13 -16.24 -10.34
CA LYS A 68 6.66 -16.23 -10.31
C LYS A 68 6.10 -15.82 -8.94
N PRO A 69 6.54 -14.69 -8.36
CA PRO A 69 5.98 -14.21 -7.10
C PRO A 69 4.56 -13.68 -7.31
N THR A 70 3.77 -13.62 -6.25
CA THR A 70 2.58 -12.77 -6.21
C THR A 70 3.02 -11.31 -6.13
N VAL A 71 2.60 -10.50 -7.09
CA VAL A 71 3.03 -9.09 -7.22
C VAL A 71 1.99 -8.16 -6.64
N ILE A 72 2.39 -7.37 -5.64
CA ILE A 72 1.58 -6.32 -5.01
C ILE A 72 2.14 -4.97 -5.42
N SER A 73 1.35 -4.17 -6.13
CA SER A 73 1.72 -2.81 -6.53
C SER A 73 1.27 -1.80 -5.48
N LEU A 74 2.21 -0.99 -5.00
CA LEU A 74 1.89 0.18 -4.18
C LEU A 74 1.36 1.29 -5.08
N ASN A 75 0.04 1.55 -5.02
CA ASN A 75 -0.63 2.47 -5.91
C ASN A 75 -0.47 2.08 -7.40
N ILE A 76 -0.75 3.01 -8.34
CA ILE A 76 -0.50 2.79 -9.76
C ILE A 76 1.01 2.75 -10.01
N ASN A 77 1.45 1.73 -10.73
CA ASN A 77 2.85 1.56 -11.11
C ASN A 77 3.03 1.83 -12.60
N PRO A 78 3.92 2.78 -13.00
CA PRO A 78 4.16 3.10 -14.39
C PRO A 78 5.13 2.12 -15.08
N TYR A 79 5.90 1.32 -14.33
CA TYR A 79 6.99 0.52 -14.85
C TYR A 79 6.64 -0.94 -15.10
N ILE A 80 5.69 -1.48 -14.34
CA ILE A 80 5.29 -2.89 -14.43
C ILE A 80 3.97 -3.03 -15.18
N LYS A 81 3.96 -3.85 -16.22
CA LYS A 81 2.76 -4.13 -17.00
C LYS A 81 1.68 -4.76 -16.13
N ASN A 82 0.45 -4.30 -16.28
CA ASN A 82 -0.71 -4.75 -15.48
C ASN A 82 -0.88 -6.29 -15.44
N LYS A 83 -0.51 -6.99 -16.52
CA LYS A 83 -0.57 -8.46 -16.57
C LYS A 83 0.27 -9.17 -15.51
N TYR A 84 1.30 -8.50 -14.98
CA TYR A 84 2.18 -9.04 -13.94
C TYR A 84 1.74 -8.67 -12.53
N ILE A 85 0.79 -7.76 -12.38
CA ILE A 85 0.28 -7.31 -11.07
C ILE A 85 -0.88 -8.21 -10.67
N ASP A 86 -0.83 -8.76 -9.46
CA ASP A 86 -1.92 -9.56 -8.88
C ASP A 86 -2.85 -8.71 -8.02
N PHE A 87 -2.30 -7.77 -7.26
CA PHE A 87 -3.02 -6.88 -6.38
C PHE A 87 -2.48 -5.46 -6.45
N TYR A 88 -3.36 -4.49 -6.34
CA TYR A 88 -3.00 -3.13 -5.95
C TYR A 88 -3.20 -2.96 -4.45
N ILE A 89 -2.42 -2.08 -3.82
CA ILE A 89 -2.64 -1.68 -2.44
C ILE A 89 -2.48 -0.17 -2.30
N SER A 90 -3.44 0.46 -1.66
CA SER A 90 -3.44 1.90 -1.41
C SER A 90 -4.16 2.20 -0.10
N CYS A 91 -3.66 3.17 0.65
CA CYS A 91 -4.25 3.53 1.94
C CYS A 91 -4.36 5.05 2.15
N PHE A 92 -3.64 5.85 1.39
CA PHE A 92 -3.70 7.30 1.50
C PHE A 92 -4.92 7.81 0.75
N ASP A 93 -5.88 8.39 1.47
CA ASP A 93 -7.21 8.75 0.98
C ASP A 93 -7.18 9.56 -0.31
N PHE A 94 -6.33 10.56 -0.36
CA PHE A 94 -6.17 11.40 -1.54
C PHE A 94 -5.75 10.60 -2.78
N ARG A 95 -4.75 9.74 -2.67
CA ARG A 95 -4.36 8.86 -3.78
C ARG A 95 -5.46 7.90 -4.17
N VAL A 96 -6.12 7.30 -3.18
CA VAL A 96 -7.25 6.41 -3.45
C VAL A 96 -8.32 7.16 -4.23
N PHE A 97 -8.69 8.37 -3.83
CA PHE A 97 -9.71 9.16 -4.52
C PHE A 97 -9.35 9.45 -5.99
N PHE A 98 -8.09 9.78 -6.27
CA PHE A 98 -7.68 10.09 -7.65
C PHE A 98 -7.37 8.86 -8.51
N GLU A 99 -6.83 7.80 -7.93
CA GLU A 99 -6.34 6.64 -8.67
C GLU A 99 -7.34 5.48 -8.72
N ILE A 100 -8.35 5.47 -7.84
CA ILE A 100 -9.24 4.30 -7.69
C ILE A 100 -9.96 3.95 -9.00
N SER A 101 -10.48 4.93 -9.72
CA SER A 101 -11.17 4.70 -10.99
C SER A 101 -10.26 4.05 -12.04
N GLU A 102 -9.00 4.47 -12.06
CA GLU A 102 -8.00 3.91 -12.98
C GLU A 102 -7.56 2.51 -12.55
N ILE A 103 -7.35 2.28 -11.25
CA ILE A 103 -7.02 0.94 -10.73
C ILE A 103 -8.14 -0.05 -11.06
N LEU A 104 -9.39 0.36 -10.91
CA LEU A 104 -10.54 -0.50 -11.19
C LEU A 104 -10.67 -0.85 -12.67
N LYS A 105 -10.32 0.08 -13.57
CA LYS A 105 -10.25 -0.19 -15.02
C LYS A 105 -9.20 -1.27 -15.35
N LYS A 106 -8.16 -1.42 -14.54
CA LYS A 106 -7.12 -2.45 -14.72
C LYS A 106 -7.60 -3.87 -14.40
N ASN A 107 -8.83 -4.03 -13.92
CA ASN A 107 -9.47 -5.32 -13.64
C ASN A 107 -8.71 -6.21 -12.65
N LYS A 108 -8.06 -5.63 -11.65
CA LYS A 108 -7.31 -6.32 -10.60
C LYS A 108 -7.87 -5.99 -9.21
N PRO A 109 -7.78 -6.91 -8.24
CA PRO A 109 -8.16 -6.60 -6.87
C PRO A 109 -7.32 -5.48 -6.26
N ILE A 110 -7.96 -4.66 -5.44
CA ILE A 110 -7.29 -3.63 -4.64
C ILE A 110 -7.49 -3.90 -3.14
N ILE A 111 -6.39 -3.90 -2.41
CA ILE A 111 -6.37 -3.94 -0.94
C ILE A 111 -6.44 -2.49 -0.45
N MET A 112 -7.52 -2.14 0.24
CA MET A 112 -7.73 -0.80 0.80
C MET A 112 -8.74 -0.84 1.94
N HIS A 113 -8.79 0.23 2.75
CA HIS A 113 -9.85 0.36 3.74
C HIS A 113 -11.03 1.15 3.17
N LEU A 114 -12.23 0.56 3.24
CA LEU A 114 -13.44 1.11 2.58
C LEU A 114 -14.21 2.11 3.41
N LYS A 115 -14.03 2.16 4.72
CA LYS A 115 -14.98 2.82 5.62
C LYS A 115 -15.22 4.29 5.30
N LYS A 116 -14.18 4.99 4.90
CA LYS A 116 -14.24 6.40 4.51
C LYS A 116 -14.92 6.67 3.17
N PHE A 117 -14.98 5.65 2.33
CA PHE A 117 -15.45 5.81 0.95
C PHE A 117 -16.87 5.28 0.73
N LYS A 118 -17.53 4.76 1.78
CA LYS A 118 -18.87 4.12 1.65
C LYS A 118 -19.87 4.94 0.87
N ASN A 119 -19.86 6.26 1.04
CA ASN A 119 -20.82 7.15 0.39
C ASN A 119 -20.38 7.56 -1.04
N ASN A 120 -19.08 7.51 -1.32
CA ASN A 120 -18.51 8.01 -2.59
C ASN A 120 -18.21 6.90 -3.59
N LEU A 121 -18.34 5.63 -3.19
CA LEU A 121 -17.95 4.47 -4.00
C LEU A 121 -19.16 3.73 -4.60
N LYS A 122 -20.28 4.41 -4.84
CA LYS A 122 -21.47 3.81 -5.49
C LYS A 122 -21.17 3.16 -6.84
N PHE A 123 -20.08 3.59 -7.51
CA PHE A 123 -19.66 3.13 -8.84
C PHE A 123 -18.68 1.95 -8.81
N ILE A 124 -18.25 1.49 -7.64
CA ILE A 124 -17.21 0.47 -7.53
C ILE A 124 -17.85 -0.91 -7.34
N LYS A 125 -17.53 -1.83 -8.25
CA LYS A 125 -17.83 -3.24 -8.06
C LYS A 125 -17.10 -3.74 -6.81
N LYS A 126 -17.86 -3.98 -5.73
CA LYS A 126 -17.34 -4.37 -4.40
C LYS A 126 -16.48 -5.65 -4.44
N GLU A 127 -16.71 -6.51 -5.42
CA GLU A 127 -16.02 -7.80 -5.62
C GLU A 127 -14.51 -7.68 -5.85
N LYS A 128 -14.04 -6.50 -6.29
CA LYS A 128 -12.61 -6.25 -6.52
C LYS A 128 -11.90 -5.58 -5.35
N ILE A 129 -12.61 -5.30 -4.26
CA ILE A 129 -12.04 -4.63 -3.12
C ILE A 129 -11.84 -5.61 -1.98
N ILE A 130 -10.57 -5.76 -1.59
CA ILE A 130 -10.16 -6.45 -0.38
C ILE A 130 -10.15 -5.39 0.73
N ASN A 131 -11.26 -5.31 1.46
CA ASN A 131 -11.44 -4.32 2.52
C ASN A 131 -10.72 -4.74 3.79
N TYR A 132 -9.45 -4.37 3.89
CA TYR A 132 -8.62 -4.51 5.08
C TYR A 132 -8.59 -3.19 5.84
N GLY A 133 -9.01 -3.19 7.10
CA GLY A 133 -9.17 -1.96 7.88
C GLY A 133 -7.86 -1.27 8.22
N LEU A 134 -7.94 0.03 8.53
CA LEU A 134 -6.80 0.87 8.89
C LEU A 134 -7.15 1.79 10.06
N ILE A 135 -6.32 1.74 11.11
CA ILE A 135 -6.34 2.67 12.24
C ILE A 135 -5.00 3.41 12.27
N LEU A 136 -5.04 4.73 12.29
CA LEU A 136 -3.84 5.53 12.58
C LEU A 136 -3.66 5.66 14.08
N LYS A 137 -2.49 5.23 14.56
CA LYS A 137 -2.13 5.26 15.97
C LYS A 137 -0.65 5.53 16.13
N ASP A 138 -0.32 6.58 16.91
CA ASP A 138 1.07 7.00 17.15
C ASP A 138 1.96 5.81 17.55
N LYS A 139 3.15 5.75 16.96
CA LYS A 139 4.19 4.73 17.20
C LYS A 139 3.73 3.28 17.04
N SER A 140 2.56 3.02 16.42
CA SER A 140 2.04 1.69 16.23
C SER A 140 2.48 1.06 14.89
N PHE A 141 2.74 -0.25 14.93
CA PHE A 141 2.83 -1.13 13.77
C PHE A 141 2.35 -2.50 14.21
N LYS A 142 1.02 -2.69 14.20
CA LYS A 142 0.34 -3.93 14.59
C LYS A 142 -0.58 -4.39 13.49
N SER A 143 -0.76 -5.70 13.36
CA SER A 143 -1.63 -6.32 12.37
C SER A 143 -2.61 -7.26 13.04
N TYR A 144 -3.85 -7.15 12.67
CA TYR A 144 -4.96 -7.96 13.14
C TYR A 144 -5.61 -8.67 11.94
N TYR A 145 -6.48 -9.61 12.17
CA TYR A 145 -7.07 -10.44 11.10
C TYR A 145 -7.82 -9.61 10.04
N ASN A 146 -8.47 -8.51 10.41
CA ASN A 146 -9.27 -7.68 9.51
C ASN A 146 -8.85 -6.20 9.43
N HIS A 147 -7.78 -5.79 10.15
CA HIS A 147 -7.27 -4.42 10.13
C HIS A 147 -5.81 -4.34 10.58
N CYS A 148 -5.23 -3.16 10.46
CA CYS A 148 -3.96 -2.84 11.08
C CYS A 148 -3.98 -1.50 11.82
N GLU A 149 -3.08 -1.36 12.80
CA GLU A 149 -2.72 -0.09 13.43
C GLU A 149 -1.34 0.32 12.93
N ILE A 150 -1.23 1.47 12.28
CA ILE A 150 0.03 2.05 11.81
C ILE A 150 0.11 3.53 12.16
N ASP A 151 1.33 4.04 12.25
CA ASP A 151 1.60 5.42 12.64
C ASP A 151 1.26 6.41 11.51
N LYS A 152 1.65 6.07 10.26
CA LYS A 152 1.43 6.91 9.09
C LYS A 152 0.75 6.13 7.96
N PRO A 153 -0.16 6.75 7.19
CA PRO A 153 -0.88 6.10 6.10
C PRO A 153 -0.03 5.95 4.84
N LEU A 154 1.14 5.32 4.98
CA LEU A 154 2.02 5.02 3.85
C LEU A 154 1.68 3.66 3.25
N ALA A 155 1.55 3.60 1.92
CA ALA A 155 1.19 2.37 1.22
C ALA A 155 2.14 1.20 1.53
N LEU A 156 3.46 1.47 1.68
CA LEU A 156 4.44 0.44 2.07
C LEU A 156 4.19 -0.07 3.49
N THR A 157 3.93 0.81 4.45
CA THR A 157 3.66 0.42 5.85
C THR A 157 2.38 -0.42 5.93
N TYR A 158 1.35 -0.01 5.21
CA TYR A 158 0.08 -0.73 5.13
C TYR A 158 0.24 -2.10 4.46
N ALA A 159 1.01 -2.18 3.36
CA ALA A 159 1.33 -3.44 2.68
C ALA A 159 2.10 -4.41 3.59
N LEU A 160 3.08 -3.91 4.34
CA LEU A 160 3.82 -4.72 5.30
C LEU A 160 2.93 -5.23 6.44
N ALA A 161 2.03 -4.38 6.96
CA ALA A 161 1.08 -4.79 7.99
C ALA A 161 0.11 -5.88 7.47
N PHE A 162 -0.39 -5.75 6.23
CA PHE A 162 -1.19 -6.78 5.57
C PHE A 162 -0.39 -8.07 5.37
N CYS A 163 0.83 -7.99 4.85
CA CYS A 163 1.70 -9.15 4.66
C CYS A 163 2.02 -9.85 5.98
N LYS A 164 2.21 -9.10 7.07
CA LYS A 164 2.52 -9.67 8.37
C LYS A 164 1.45 -10.66 8.84
N ILE A 165 0.18 -10.30 8.78
CA ILE A 165 -0.91 -11.19 9.19
C ILE A 165 -1.21 -12.28 8.15
N SER A 166 -0.94 -11.97 6.86
CA SER A 166 -1.14 -12.91 5.75
C SER A 166 -0.05 -13.99 5.64
N ASN A 167 1.06 -13.85 6.39
CA ASN A 167 2.11 -14.85 6.59
C ASN A 167 2.74 -15.42 5.30
N PRO A 168 3.30 -14.60 4.41
CA PRO A 168 3.97 -15.08 3.21
C PRO A 168 5.29 -15.79 3.54
N LYS A 169 5.73 -16.69 2.63
CA LYS A 169 7.01 -17.41 2.76
C LYS A 169 8.22 -16.48 2.62
N LYS A 170 8.14 -15.49 1.73
CA LYS A 170 9.24 -14.55 1.43
C LYS A 170 8.69 -13.26 0.86
N ILE A 171 9.34 -12.14 1.19
CA ILE A 171 9.03 -10.83 0.61
C ILE A 171 10.27 -10.28 -0.09
N SER A 172 10.04 -9.70 -1.26
CA SER A 172 11.03 -8.94 -2.03
C SER A 172 10.47 -7.57 -2.40
N PHE A 173 11.35 -6.59 -2.54
CA PHE A 173 11.03 -5.23 -2.94
C PHE A 173 11.64 -4.90 -4.30
N ALA A 174 10.91 -4.13 -5.10
CA ALA A 174 11.43 -3.49 -6.30
C ALA A 174 10.88 -2.06 -6.39
N PHE A 175 11.71 -1.11 -6.83
CA PHE A 175 11.37 0.32 -6.96
C PHE A 175 10.90 0.96 -5.64
N ILE A 176 11.37 0.45 -4.53
CA ILE A 176 11.21 1.02 -3.20
C ILE A 176 12.52 1.76 -2.86
N ASP A 177 12.74 2.88 -3.52
CA ASP A 177 14.03 3.57 -3.50
C ASP A 177 14.27 4.35 -2.21
N GLY A 178 13.20 4.76 -1.53
CA GLY A 178 13.19 5.77 -0.48
C GLY A 178 12.93 7.17 -1.06
N TYR A 179 13.05 8.19 -0.23
CA TYR A 179 12.83 9.59 -0.58
C TYR A 179 14.17 10.31 -0.65
N LYS A 180 14.52 10.91 -1.81
CA LYS A 180 15.82 11.58 -2.03
C LYS A 180 16.13 12.63 -0.96
N ASP A 181 15.15 13.47 -0.66
CA ASP A 181 15.33 14.67 0.14
C ASP A 181 14.64 14.60 1.52
N ASP A 182 14.04 13.46 1.86
CA ASP A 182 13.36 13.28 3.15
C ASP A 182 14.03 12.20 4.01
N ILE A 183 15.08 12.64 4.73
CA ILE A 183 15.82 11.79 5.67
C ILE A 183 14.92 11.27 6.80
N ARG A 184 13.95 12.05 7.26
CA ARG A 184 13.07 11.67 8.37
C ARG A 184 12.15 10.53 7.95
N GLU A 185 11.58 10.63 6.74
CA GLU A 185 10.70 9.60 6.21
C GLU A 185 11.48 8.30 5.91
N ASN A 186 12.72 8.41 5.40
CA ASN A 186 13.59 7.27 5.19
C ASN A 186 13.95 6.55 6.51
N LYS A 187 14.29 7.30 7.57
CA LYS A 187 14.52 6.74 8.91
C LYS A 187 13.27 6.02 9.43
N TYR A 188 12.09 6.61 9.22
CA TYR A 188 10.82 5.99 9.61
C TYR A 188 10.60 4.66 8.86
N LEU A 189 10.71 4.66 7.53
CA LEU A 189 10.54 3.47 6.71
C LEU A 189 11.54 2.37 7.06
N SER A 190 12.82 2.71 7.22
CA SER A 190 13.85 1.76 7.63
C SER A 190 13.52 1.13 9.00
N LYS A 191 13.03 1.92 9.96
CA LYS A 191 12.58 1.41 11.27
C LYS A 191 11.42 0.43 11.12
N ILE A 192 10.44 0.74 10.27
CA ILE A 192 9.28 -0.15 10.03
C ILE A 192 9.73 -1.45 9.34
N ILE A 193 10.58 -1.36 8.30
CA ILE A 193 11.14 -2.53 7.61
C ILE A 193 11.88 -3.43 8.59
N ASN A 194 12.77 -2.87 9.42
CA ASN A 194 13.51 -3.62 10.42
C ASN A 194 12.59 -4.27 11.47
N LYS A 195 11.57 -3.54 11.95
CA LYS A 195 10.56 -4.09 12.88
C LYS A 195 9.79 -5.24 12.24
N PHE A 196 9.40 -5.11 10.97
CA PHE A 196 8.74 -6.16 10.21
C PHE A 196 9.64 -7.40 10.08
N GLN A 197 10.88 -7.23 9.63
CA GLN A 197 11.85 -8.34 9.45
C GLN A 197 12.08 -9.11 10.75
N LYS A 198 12.23 -8.40 11.88
CA LYS A 198 12.37 -9.02 13.21
C LYS A 198 11.12 -9.83 13.59
N GLN A 199 9.92 -9.27 13.35
CA GLN A 199 8.67 -9.93 13.72
C GLN A 199 8.33 -11.14 12.83
N MET A 200 8.77 -11.13 11.58
CA MET A 200 8.58 -12.23 10.62
C MET A 200 9.73 -13.24 10.63
N ASN A 201 10.81 -12.97 11.38
CA ASN A 201 12.05 -13.73 11.31
C ASN A 201 12.51 -13.97 9.86
N SER A 202 12.39 -12.96 9.01
CA SER A 202 12.67 -13.05 7.57
C SER A 202 13.26 -11.76 7.05
N LYS A 203 14.34 -11.89 6.26
CA LYS A 203 14.94 -10.75 5.56
C LYS A 203 14.20 -10.43 4.28
N ILE A 204 13.97 -9.14 4.03
CA ILE A 204 13.45 -8.65 2.76
C ILE A 204 14.58 -8.59 1.74
N ASN A 205 14.31 -9.11 0.54
CA ASN A 205 15.26 -9.06 -0.58
C ASN A 205 14.96 -7.84 -1.47
N PHE A 206 15.94 -6.98 -1.69
CA PHE A 206 15.82 -5.85 -2.60
C PHE A 206 16.26 -6.26 -4.00
N VAL A 207 15.32 -6.27 -4.96
CA VAL A 207 15.59 -6.60 -6.38
C VAL A 207 16.24 -5.42 -7.11
N THR A 208 15.92 -4.19 -6.71
CA THR A 208 16.51 -2.94 -7.19
C THR A 208 17.25 -2.24 -6.06
N LYS A 209 18.14 -1.28 -6.40
CA LYS A 209 18.82 -0.46 -5.39
C LYS A 209 17.81 0.32 -4.55
N SER A 210 18.10 0.51 -3.27
CA SER A 210 17.30 1.28 -2.33
C SER A 210 18.21 1.88 -1.28
N ILE A 211 17.91 3.08 -0.83
CA ILE A 211 18.57 3.68 0.35
C ILE A 211 18.01 3.12 1.67
N LEU A 212 16.96 2.29 1.58
CA LEU A 212 16.35 1.61 2.71
C LEU A 212 16.89 0.17 2.93
N SER A 213 17.78 -0.31 2.03
CA SER A 213 18.36 -1.66 2.06
C SER A 213 19.46 -1.80 3.10
#